data_c7145157403c46e553c745df04ef65d9
#
_entry.id   c7145157403c46e553c745df04ef65d9
#
_cell.length_a   1.000
_cell.length_b   1.000
_cell.length_c   1.000
_cell.angle_alpha   90.00
_cell.angle_beta   90.00
_cell.angle_gamma   90.00
#
_symmetry.space_group_name_H-M   'P 1'
#
loop_
_entity.id
_entity.type
_entity.pdbx_description
1 polymer ?
#
loop_
_entity_poly.entity_id
_entity_poly.type
_entity_poly.pdbx_seq_one_letter_code
_entity_poly.pdbx_strand_id
1 'polypeptide(L)'
;QPVELEFKGADATPWYYRFMSSELVESQLRTVKFKGVEWDVEFNPSVDSMKIFKEAATGIMMFEPTFSISLEDGDLVINFGSGANAHRGKIIFARNIAGKLTKKWSWPIDKVIGILNLADTGNCKISIADAGAMQITIDSGIGSYNYILPARA
;
A
#
# COMPACT_ATOMS: atom_id res chain seq x y z
N GLN A 1 -0.90 22.67 28.31
CA GLN A 1 -0.66 21.61 27.29
C GLN A 1 0.84 21.56 27.03
N PRO A 2 1.44 20.35 26.89
CA PRO A 2 2.84 20.25 26.52
C PRO A 2 3.05 20.85 25.12
N VAL A 3 4.11 21.62 24.95
CA VAL A 3 4.44 22.30 23.68
C VAL A 3 5.45 21.52 22.86
N GLU A 4 6.28 20.72 23.52
CA GLU A 4 7.31 19.91 22.87
C GLU A 4 7.67 18.69 23.71
N LEU A 5 8.25 17.69 23.07
CA LEU A 5 8.92 16.56 23.68
C LEU A 5 10.43 16.72 23.51
N GLU A 6 11.16 16.60 24.62
CA GLU A 6 12.60 16.43 24.59
C GLU A 6 12.93 14.94 24.75
N PHE A 7 13.80 14.42 23.90
CA PHE A 7 14.39 13.11 24.09
C PHE A 7 15.88 13.16 23.77
N LYS A 8 16.64 12.36 24.49
CA LYS A 8 18.09 12.27 24.33
C LYS A 8 18.45 10.99 23.60
N GLY A 9 19.21 11.11 22.54
CA GLY A 9 19.80 9.97 21.85
C GLY A 9 20.86 9.26 22.69
N ALA A 10 21.40 8.17 22.17
CA ALA A 10 22.45 7.40 22.85
C ALA A 10 23.74 8.20 23.10
N ASP A 11 23.97 9.24 22.32
CA ASP A 11 25.09 10.22 22.44
C ASP A 11 24.79 11.39 23.41
N ALA A 12 23.66 11.30 24.13
CA ALA A 12 23.14 12.35 25.00
C ALA A 12 22.78 13.67 24.28
N THR A 13 22.80 13.72 22.96
CA THR A 13 22.35 14.88 22.17
C THR A 13 20.85 15.06 22.33
N PRO A 14 20.35 16.23 22.76
CA PRO A 14 18.92 16.45 22.90
C PRO A 14 18.27 16.67 21.54
N TRP A 15 17.12 16.04 21.35
CA TRP A 15 16.24 16.25 20.22
C TRP A 15 14.91 16.79 20.72
N TYR A 16 14.35 17.76 19.98
CA TYR A 16 13.10 18.39 20.34
C TYR A 16 12.07 18.14 19.26
N TYR A 17 10.96 17.55 19.65
CA TYR A 17 9.78 17.41 18.79
C TYR A 17 8.70 18.39 19.27
N ARG A 18 8.42 19.40 18.47
CA ARG A 18 7.41 20.41 18.79
C ARG A 18 6.05 19.95 18.30
N PHE A 19 5.08 19.98 19.19
CA PHE A 19 3.69 19.71 18.83
C PHE A 19 3.10 20.84 18.00
N MET A 20 2.28 20.50 17.02
CA MET A 20 1.43 21.47 16.34
C MET A 20 0.36 21.98 17.31
N SER A 21 -0.03 23.24 17.21
CA SER A 21 -1.20 23.75 17.95
C SER A 21 -2.46 23.04 17.47
N SER A 22 -3.44 22.85 18.37
CA SER A 22 -4.73 22.23 18.00
C SER A 22 -5.41 22.96 16.85
N GLU A 23 -5.35 24.29 16.82
CA GLU A 23 -5.89 25.13 15.74
C GLU A 23 -5.24 24.83 14.38
N LEU A 24 -3.92 24.65 14.36
CA LEU A 24 -3.21 24.31 13.13
C LEU A 24 -3.58 22.91 12.66
N VAL A 25 -3.66 21.95 13.58
CA VAL A 25 -4.08 20.58 13.28
C VAL A 25 -5.52 20.57 12.72
N GLU A 26 -6.44 21.26 13.38
CA GLU A 26 -7.84 21.35 12.94
C GLU A 26 -7.98 22.03 11.57
N SER A 27 -7.19 23.07 11.30
CA SER A 27 -7.19 23.74 10.00
C SER A 27 -6.66 22.87 8.85
N GLN A 28 -5.78 21.92 9.16
CA GLN A 28 -5.18 21.01 8.21
C GLN A 28 -5.90 19.66 8.10
N LEU A 29 -6.69 19.30 9.10
CA LEU A 29 -7.50 18.09 9.09
C LEU A 29 -8.59 18.19 8.02
N ARG A 30 -8.29 17.64 6.85
CA ARG A 30 -9.31 17.36 5.85
C ARG A 30 -10.02 16.08 6.26
N THR A 31 -11.26 16.16 6.65
CA THR A 31 -12.08 14.98 6.87
C THR A 31 -12.34 14.31 5.52
N VAL A 32 -11.48 13.40 5.12
CA VAL A 32 -11.73 12.55 3.97
C VAL A 32 -12.73 11.49 4.42
N LYS A 33 -13.97 11.65 4.01
CA LYS A 33 -14.99 10.61 4.21
C LYS A 33 -14.85 9.59 3.09
N PHE A 34 -14.25 8.46 3.40
CA PHE A 34 -14.33 7.29 2.55
C PHE A 34 -15.75 6.76 2.61
N LYS A 35 -16.47 6.80 1.47
CA LYS A 35 -17.87 6.36 1.40
C LYS A 35 -18.04 4.84 1.49
N GLY A 36 -16.93 4.11 1.56
CA GLY A 36 -16.93 2.67 1.43
C GLY A 36 -17.02 2.22 -0.04
N VAL A 37 -16.53 1.05 -0.31
CA VAL A 37 -16.69 0.33 -1.58
C VAL A 37 -16.96 -1.13 -1.26
N GLU A 38 -17.60 -1.82 -2.16
CA GLU A 38 -17.68 -3.27 -2.13
C GLU A 38 -16.33 -3.83 -2.60
N TRP A 39 -15.75 -4.74 -1.82
CA TRP A 39 -14.48 -5.35 -2.15
C TRP A 39 -14.71 -6.61 -2.99
N ASP A 40 -14.22 -6.60 -4.22
CA ASP A 40 -14.39 -7.70 -5.16
C ASP A 40 -13.40 -8.84 -4.93
N VAL A 41 -12.24 -8.51 -4.38
CA VAL A 41 -11.15 -9.44 -4.08
C VAL A 41 -10.54 -9.10 -2.73
N GLU A 42 -10.36 -10.10 -1.89
CA GLU A 42 -9.68 -9.96 -0.59
C GLU A 42 -8.76 -11.15 -0.34
N PHE A 43 -7.56 -10.89 0.14
CA PHE A 43 -6.58 -11.93 0.44
C PHE A 43 -5.49 -11.46 1.40
N ASN A 44 -4.77 -12.42 1.97
CA ASN A 44 -3.60 -12.19 2.80
C ASN A 44 -2.36 -12.62 2.01
N PRO A 45 -1.50 -11.68 1.58
CA PRO A 45 -0.28 -12.03 0.87
C PRO A 45 0.69 -12.76 1.81
N SER A 46 1.41 -13.75 1.27
CA SER A 46 2.49 -14.38 2.01
C SER A 46 3.69 -13.45 2.14
N VAL A 47 4.54 -13.68 3.15
CA VAL A 47 5.80 -12.94 3.33
C VAL A 47 6.68 -13.06 2.08
N ASP A 48 6.76 -14.26 1.52
CA ASP A 48 7.55 -14.52 0.30
C ASP A 48 7.01 -13.76 -0.91
N SER A 49 5.68 -13.74 -1.11
CA SER A 49 5.06 -12.97 -2.19
C SER A 49 5.33 -11.47 -2.05
N MET A 50 5.23 -10.93 -0.84
CA MET A 50 5.56 -9.52 -0.58
C MET A 50 7.03 -9.22 -0.86
N LYS A 51 7.94 -10.13 -0.50
CA LYS A 51 9.37 -9.99 -0.77
C LYS A 51 9.64 -9.99 -2.27
N ILE A 52 9.11 -10.97 -3.01
CA ILE A 52 9.26 -11.07 -4.48
C ILE A 52 8.72 -9.81 -5.15
N PHE A 53 7.54 -9.33 -4.72
CA PHE A 53 6.99 -8.08 -5.24
C PHE A 53 7.91 -6.89 -5.00
N LYS A 54 8.41 -6.71 -3.78
CA LYS A 54 9.30 -5.58 -3.43
C LYS A 54 10.60 -5.62 -4.24
N GLU A 55 11.19 -6.79 -4.42
CA GLU A 55 12.42 -6.96 -5.23
C GLU A 55 12.16 -6.61 -6.70
N ALA A 56 11.14 -7.19 -7.31
CA ALA A 56 10.79 -6.95 -8.71
C ALA A 56 10.40 -5.48 -8.95
N ALA A 57 9.57 -4.92 -8.07
CA ALA A 57 9.09 -3.56 -8.17
C ALA A 57 10.21 -2.53 -8.00
N THR A 58 11.15 -2.76 -7.07
CA THR A 58 12.32 -1.88 -6.89
C THR A 58 13.19 -1.85 -8.15
N GLY A 59 13.34 -2.98 -8.82
CA GLY A 59 14.13 -3.06 -10.06
C GLY A 59 13.49 -2.34 -11.25
N ILE A 60 12.18 -2.23 -11.29
CA ILE A 60 11.45 -1.70 -12.46
C ILE A 60 10.88 -0.29 -12.26
N MET A 61 10.69 0.17 -11.02
CA MET A 61 9.95 1.41 -10.73
C MET A 61 10.55 2.69 -11.33
N MET A 62 11.84 2.68 -11.69
CA MET A 62 12.49 3.80 -12.36
C MET A 62 12.01 3.96 -13.81
N PHE A 63 11.55 2.88 -14.43
CA PHE A 63 11.07 2.84 -15.80
C PHE A 63 9.55 2.80 -15.86
N GLU A 64 8.94 2.02 -14.96
CA GLU A 64 7.52 1.78 -14.88
C GLU A 64 7.04 2.11 -13.44
N PRO A 65 6.53 3.32 -13.21
CA PRO A 65 6.21 3.77 -11.84
C PRO A 65 4.92 3.17 -11.29
N THR A 66 4.17 2.44 -12.12
CA THR A 66 2.89 1.81 -11.76
C THR A 66 2.86 0.34 -12.14
N PHE A 67 1.98 -0.40 -11.49
CA PHE A 67 1.64 -1.78 -11.85
C PHE A 67 0.13 -1.94 -11.94
N SER A 68 -0.32 -2.93 -12.68
CA SER A 68 -1.73 -3.35 -12.72
C SER A 68 -1.91 -4.74 -12.14
N ILE A 69 -3.16 -5.05 -11.76
CA ILE A 69 -3.53 -6.33 -11.19
C ILE A 69 -4.59 -6.97 -12.08
N SER A 70 -4.47 -8.28 -12.28
CA SER A 70 -5.47 -9.13 -12.94
C SER A 70 -5.67 -10.43 -12.18
N LEU A 71 -6.84 -11.04 -12.34
CA LEU A 71 -7.08 -12.43 -11.94
C LEU A 71 -7.00 -13.30 -13.19
N GLU A 72 -6.12 -14.29 -13.16
CA GLU A 72 -5.87 -15.24 -14.24
C GLU A 72 -5.96 -16.66 -13.66
N ASP A 73 -6.96 -17.42 -14.08
CA ASP A 73 -7.20 -18.80 -13.63
C ASP A 73 -7.25 -18.97 -12.09
N GLY A 74 -7.74 -17.94 -11.38
CA GLY A 74 -7.79 -17.92 -9.92
C GLY A 74 -6.51 -17.43 -9.25
N ASP A 75 -5.47 -17.10 -9.99
CA ASP A 75 -4.25 -16.50 -9.48
C ASP A 75 -4.30 -14.98 -9.62
N LEU A 76 -3.92 -14.26 -8.57
CA LEU A 76 -3.78 -12.82 -8.60
C LEU A 76 -2.40 -12.47 -9.13
N VAL A 77 -2.39 -11.80 -10.27
CA VAL A 77 -1.19 -11.50 -11.04
C VAL A 77 -0.94 -10.01 -11.03
N ILE A 78 0.29 -9.63 -10.70
CA ILE A 78 0.79 -8.27 -10.83
C ILE A 78 1.52 -8.16 -12.16
N ASN A 79 1.15 -7.14 -12.94
CA ASN A 79 1.74 -6.86 -14.24
C ASN A 79 2.42 -5.49 -14.20
N PHE A 80 3.70 -5.45 -14.58
CA PHE A 80 4.48 -4.23 -14.77
C PHE A 80 4.58 -3.91 -16.26
N GLY A 81 4.43 -2.63 -16.61
CA GLY A 81 4.55 -2.13 -17.96
C GLY A 81 3.43 -2.59 -18.89
N SER A 82 2.85 -1.66 -19.62
CA SER A 82 1.72 -1.93 -20.53
C SER A 82 1.97 -1.50 -21.97
N GLY A 83 2.97 -0.65 -22.21
CA GLY A 83 3.30 -0.14 -23.54
C GLY A 83 4.06 -1.12 -24.43
N ALA A 84 4.04 -0.91 -25.74
CA ALA A 84 4.76 -1.74 -26.70
C ALA A 84 6.29 -1.73 -26.47
N ASN A 85 6.83 -0.61 -25.99
CA ASN A 85 8.25 -0.40 -25.69
C ASN A 85 8.54 -0.39 -24.17
N ALA A 86 7.57 -0.78 -23.33
CA ALA A 86 7.72 -0.78 -21.89
C ALA A 86 8.58 -1.97 -21.42
N HIS A 87 9.31 -1.76 -20.33
CA HIS A 87 9.86 -2.87 -19.57
C HIS A 87 8.71 -3.65 -18.94
N ARG A 88 8.63 -4.93 -19.23
CA ARG A 88 7.50 -5.78 -18.79
C ARG A 88 7.96 -6.80 -17.79
N GLY A 89 7.13 -6.99 -16.78
CA GLY A 89 7.28 -8.08 -15.83
C GLY A 89 5.92 -8.56 -15.36
N LYS A 90 5.86 -9.84 -14.97
CA LYS A 90 4.66 -10.47 -14.45
C LYS A 90 5.03 -11.36 -13.28
N ILE A 91 4.33 -11.22 -12.17
CA ILE A 91 4.51 -12.07 -11.00
C ILE A 91 3.15 -12.58 -10.50
N ILE A 92 3.11 -13.82 -10.04
CA ILE A 92 1.97 -14.37 -9.31
C ILE A 92 2.12 -13.93 -7.86
N PHE A 93 1.21 -13.09 -7.41
CA PHE A 93 1.27 -12.49 -6.07
C PHE A 93 0.48 -13.30 -5.04
N ALA A 94 -0.62 -13.91 -5.45
CA ALA A 94 -1.41 -14.82 -4.62
C ALA A 94 -2.10 -15.86 -5.48
N ARG A 95 -2.40 -17.04 -4.90
CA ARG A 95 -3.03 -18.15 -5.60
C ARG A 95 -4.39 -18.48 -5.02
N ASN A 96 -5.26 -19.09 -5.84
CA ASN A 96 -6.58 -19.55 -5.43
C ASN A 96 -7.43 -18.42 -4.81
N ILE A 97 -7.43 -17.27 -5.44
CA ILE A 97 -8.15 -16.10 -4.97
C ILE A 97 -9.56 -16.12 -5.53
N ALA A 98 -10.54 -16.03 -4.63
CA ALA A 98 -11.95 -15.87 -5.02
C ALA A 98 -12.24 -14.43 -5.40
N GLY A 99 -13.17 -14.23 -6.33
CA GLY A 99 -13.62 -12.93 -6.79
C GLY A 99 -13.41 -12.72 -8.29
N LYS A 100 -13.60 -11.49 -8.72
CA LYS A 100 -13.46 -11.11 -10.12
C LYS A 100 -12.97 -9.66 -10.22
N LEU A 101 -12.00 -9.43 -11.09
CA LEU A 101 -11.56 -8.10 -11.50
C LEU A 101 -11.75 -7.98 -13.00
N THR A 102 -12.54 -7.01 -13.42
CA THR A 102 -12.88 -6.79 -14.84
C THR A 102 -12.15 -5.60 -15.44
N LYS A 103 -11.74 -4.65 -14.59
CA LYS A 103 -11.06 -3.43 -15.02
C LYS A 103 -9.58 -3.51 -14.76
N LYS A 104 -8.81 -2.94 -15.67
CA LYS A 104 -7.36 -2.81 -15.54
C LYS A 104 -7.05 -1.45 -14.89
N TRP A 105 -7.03 -1.45 -13.59
CA TRP A 105 -6.57 -0.32 -12.82
C TRP A 105 -5.07 -0.42 -12.57
N SER A 106 -4.41 0.74 -12.39
CA SER A 106 -3.00 0.79 -12.02
C SER A 106 -2.79 1.51 -10.70
N TRP A 107 -1.77 1.08 -9.95
CA TRP A 107 -1.40 1.65 -8.66
C TRP A 107 0.07 2.04 -8.64
N PRO A 108 0.43 3.10 -7.88
CA PRO A 108 1.81 3.57 -7.79
C PRO A 108 2.66 2.58 -6.97
N ILE A 109 3.78 2.15 -7.55
CA ILE A 109 4.70 1.18 -6.94
C ILE A 109 5.28 1.72 -5.62
N ASP A 110 5.75 2.96 -5.62
CA ASP A 110 6.39 3.59 -4.47
C ASP A 110 5.49 3.62 -3.23
N LYS A 111 4.21 3.90 -3.40
CA LYS A 111 3.24 3.95 -2.30
C LYS A 111 2.96 2.56 -1.74
N VAL A 112 2.75 1.59 -2.63
CA VAL A 112 2.47 0.21 -2.20
C VAL A 112 3.68 -0.40 -1.50
N ILE A 113 4.90 -0.23 -2.02
CA ILE A 113 6.13 -0.68 -1.34
C ILE A 113 6.25 -0.01 0.04
N GLY A 114 6.05 1.31 0.12
CA GLY A 114 6.12 2.04 1.37
C GLY A 114 5.19 1.47 2.44
N ILE A 115 3.96 1.13 2.07
CA ILE A 115 2.98 0.52 2.99
C ILE A 115 3.38 -0.92 3.34
N LEU A 116 3.75 -1.74 2.34
CA LEU A 116 4.13 -3.13 2.57
C LEU A 116 5.42 -3.28 3.41
N ASN A 117 6.26 -2.26 3.46
CA ASN A 117 7.41 -2.22 4.37
C ASN A 117 7.02 -2.08 5.85
N LEU A 118 5.78 -1.70 6.14
CA LEU A 118 5.24 -1.67 7.51
C LEU A 118 4.66 -3.03 7.94
N ALA A 119 4.51 -3.97 7.01
CA ALA A 119 3.98 -5.31 7.27
C ALA A 119 5.13 -6.28 7.55
N ASP A 120 5.37 -6.62 8.82
CA ASP A 120 6.49 -7.47 9.20
C ASP A 120 6.26 -8.96 8.94
N THR A 121 5.19 -9.55 9.43
CA THR A 121 5.09 -11.03 9.48
C THR A 121 3.67 -11.54 9.25
N GLY A 122 3.11 -11.31 8.08
CA GLY A 122 1.84 -11.95 7.70
C GLY A 122 0.58 -11.33 8.30
N ASN A 123 0.69 -10.15 8.90
CA ASN A 123 -0.39 -9.34 9.45
C ASN A 123 -0.92 -8.32 8.43
N CYS A 124 -0.88 -8.67 7.17
CA CYS A 124 -1.30 -7.83 6.05
C CYS A 124 -2.51 -8.46 5.35
N LYS A 125 -3.54 -7.66 5.11
CA LYS A 125 -4.67 -7.99 4.26
C LYS A 125 -4.77 -6.98 3.13
N ILE A 126 -5.01 -7.44 1.91
CA ILE A 126 -5.22 -6.58 0.75
C ILE A 126 -6.64 -6.81 0.23
N SER A 127 -7.37 -5.73 0.02
CA SER A 127 -8.70 -5.71 -0.56
C SER A 127 -8.69 -4.82 -1.80
N ILE A 128 -9.29 -5.30 -2.89
CA ILE A 128 -9.31 -4.61 -4.18
C ILE A 128 -10.75 -4.53 -4.66
N ALA A 129 -11.15 -3.34 -5.11
CA ALA A 129 -12.44 -3.09 -5.71
C ALA A 129 -12.30 -2.77 -7.20
N ASP A 130 -13.16 -3.36 -8.00
CA ASP A 130 -13.26 -3.08 -9.44
C ASP A 130 -13.70 -1.63 -9.73
N ALA A 131 -14.20 -0.95 -8.68
CA ALA A 131 -14.45 0.49 -8.67
C ALA A 131 -13.17 1.36 -8.67
N GLY A 132 -11.99 0.75 -8.56
CA GLY A 132 -10.70 1.47 -8.59
C GLY A 132 -10.20 1.89 -7.21
N ALA A 133 -10.37 1.04 -6.21
CA ALA A 133 -9.80 1.24 -4.88
C ALA A 133 -9.01 0.00 -4.44
N MET A 134 -7.91 0.23 -3.74
CA MET A 134 -7.15 -0.79 -3.03
C MET A 134 -7.05 -0.39 -1.56
N GLN A 135 -7.29 -1.32 -0.66
CA GLN A 135 -7.02 -1.14 0.75
C GLN A 135 -5.96 -2.15 1.19
N ILE A 136 -4.94 -1.65 1.86
CA ILE A 136 -3.94 -2.48 2.54
C ILE A 136 -4.16 -2.27 4.04
N THR A 137 -4.53 -3.33 4.73
CA THR A 137 -4.73 -3.34 6.17
C THR A 137 -3.53 -4.00 6.83
N ILE A 138 -2.94 -3.32 7.80
CA ILE A 138 -1.80 -3.84 8.58
C ILE A 138 -2.17 -3.82 10.06
N ASP A 139 -2.04 -4.97 10.71
CA ASP A 139 -2.17 -5.08 12.15
C ASP A 139 -0.78 -5.03 12.79
N SER A 140 -0.51 -3.99 13.56
CA SER A 140 0.76 -3.80 14.25
C SER A 140 0.81 -4.47 15.64
N GLY A 141 -0.27 -5.13 16.06
CA GLY A 141 -0.44 -5.68 17.41
C GLY A 141 -0.92 -4.67 18.45
N ILE A 142 -0.74 -3.38 18.21
CA ILE A 142 -1.27 -2.29 19.04
C ILE A 142 -2.40 -1.52 18.34
N GLY A 143 -2.60 -1.76 17.06
CA GLY A 143 -3.65 -1.14 16.27
C GLY A 143 -3.68 -1.65 14.83
N SER A 144 -4.84 -1.52 14.20
CA SER A 144 -5.03 -1.86 12.80
C SER A 144 -5.08 -0.59 11.96
N TYR A 145 -4.26 -0.55 10.92
CA TYR A 145 -4.12 0.60 10.03
C TYR A 145 -4.63 0.24 8.63
N ASN A 146 -5.55 1.05 8.11
CA ASN A 146 -6.11 0.89 6.78
C ASN A 146 -5.58 1.97 5.84
N TYR A 147 -4.79 1.56 4.87
CA TYR A 147 -4.27 2.43 3.82
C TYR A 147 -5.12 2.28 2.57
N ILE A 148 -5.81 3.34 2.17
CA ILE A 148 -6.68 3.32 1.00
C ILE A 148 -6.01 4.08 -0.13
N LEU A 149 -5.82 3.41 -1.25
CA LEU A 149 -5.19 3.93 -2.45
C LEU A 149 -6.20 3.98 -3.60
N PRO A 150 -6.45 5.16 -4.18
CA PRO A 150 -7.21 5.25 -5.42
C PRO A 150 -6.36 4.73 -6.58
N ALA A 151 -7.00 4.04 -7.50
CA ALA A 151 -6.36 3.64 -8.75
C ALA A 151 -6.14 4.83 -9.67
N ARG A 152 -5.22 4.66 -10.59
CA ARG A 152 -5.04 5.52 -11.76
C ARG A 152 -5.66 4.85 -12.97
N ALA A 153 -6.37 5.64 -13.76
CA ALA A 153 -6.93 5.19 -15.04
C ALA A 153 -5.84 5.09 -16.11
#